data_1f97207dedf1390a78f525c9c1fd4eca
#
_entry.id   1f97207dedf1390a78f525c9c1fd4eca
#
_cell.length_a   1.000
_cell.length_b   1.000
_cell.length_c   1.000
_cell.angle_alpha   90.00
_cell.angle_beta   90.00
_cell.angle_gamma   90.00
#
_symmetry.space_group_name_H-M   'P 1'
#
loop_
_entity.id
_entity.type
_entity.pdbx_description
1 polymer ?
#
loop_
_entity_poly.entity_id
_entity_poly.type
_entity_poly.pdbx_seq_one_letter_code
_entity_poly.pdbx_strand_id
1 'polypeptide(L)'
;MAQNNARSTMSLSKLVLSMPIERAGFAMIEIGADAHLRLPAMNRMGFHYVLRGELNFEGPDGVRRRLVPGDFICLPRGASHAFIGLEASEEPQVARYLRDLPTSEEPARFRYGSSDKRTCVLSGSLQTLRTAADYTVPTLPEIVVVHPGDHRTASPKPSPLCETALQGAGASAFAAAMMQLLFTQAVRTAMSGSAIAHQPDIYAFRFPRIASTHRLMERHYHEPWTIKQLAAAAGMAKSSFVTAFTAAIGEPPLTRLVAIRLTEARRLLRGERMIADIASAVGYKSQAAFARAFRRHFGETPTAAREALRRAGDA
;
A
#
# COMPACT_ATOMS: atom_id res chain seq x y z
N MET A 1 41.08 14.60 14.98
CA MET A 1 40.14 13.71 15.67
C MET A 1 38.79 13.82 14.99
N ALA A 2 38.53 12.98 14.02
CA ALA A 2 37.30 12.93 13.27
C ALA A 2 36.35 11.94 13.98
N GLN A 3 35.39 12.46 14.72
CA GLN A 3 34.32 11.63 15.31
C GLN A 3 33.37 11.21 14.22
N ASN A 4 33.43 9.94 13.92
CA ASN A 4 32.65 9.18 12.99
C ASN A 4 31.18 9.14 13.49
N ASN A 5 30.35 10.05 12.99
CA ASN A 5 28.92 10.12 13.30
C ASN A 5 28.20 9.06 12.44
N ALA A 6 28.34 7.79 12.82
CA ALA A 6 27.64 6.66 12.22
C ALA A 6 26.13 6.80 12.49
N ARG A 7 25.44 7.56 11.62
CA ARG A 7 23.99 7.68 11.61
C ARG A 7 23.42 6.33 11.18
N SER A 8 22.77 5.67 12.11
CA SER A 8 22.00 4.43 11.89
C SER A 8 20.87 4.69 10.89
N THR A 9 21.19 4.72 9.61
CA THR A 9 20.21 4.50 8.55
C THR A 9 19.81 3.03 8.62
N MET A 10 18.54 2.75 8.91
CA MET A 10 18.05 1.38 8.88
C MET A 10 18.29 0.85 7.47
N SER A 11 19.16 -0.15 7.32
CA SER A 11 19.44 -0.73 6.02
C SER A 11 18.19 -1.43 5.47
N LEU A 12 18.05 -1.51 4.14
CA LEU A 12 16.96 -2.26 3.50
C LEU A 12 16.86 -3.68 4.07
N SER A 13 18.01 -4.32 4.32
CA SER A 13 18.07 -5.64 4.94
C SER A 13 17.43 -5.66 6.32
N LYS A 14 17.74 -4.69 7.18
CA LYS A 14 17.10 -4.59 8.50
C LYS A 14 15.60 -4.36 8.38
N LEU A 15 15.17 -3.55 7.42
CA LEU A 15 13.76 -3.28 7.17
C LEU A 15 13.02 -4.57 6.79
N VAL A 16 13.49 -5.27 5.75
CA VAL A 16 12.84 -6.49 5.26
C VAL A 16 12.86 -7.61 6.31
N LEU A 17 13.99 -7.78 7.02
CA LEU A 17 14.12 -8.79 8.08
C LEU A 17 13.32 -8.45 9.35
N SER A 18 12.99 -7.18 9.57
CA SER A 18 12.18 -6.74 10.69
C SER A 18 10.67 -6.74 10.42
N MET A 19 10.24 -7.20 9.24
CA MET A 19 8.82 -7.32 8.86
C MET A 19 8.32 -8.74 9.18
N PRO A 20 7.91 -9.03 10.43
CA PRO A 20 7.34 -10.33 10.73
C PRO A 20 5.98 -10.44 10.05
N ILE A 21 5.80 -11.50 9.29
CA ILE A 21 4.51 -11.86 8.69
C ILE A 21 3.66 -12.46 9.80
N GLU A 22 2.60 -11.76 10.21
CA GLU A 22 1.67 -12.24 11.22
C GLU A 22 0.68 -13.25 10.62
N ARG A 23 0.18 -12.93 9.45
CA ARG A 23 -0.73 -13.77 8.68
C ARG A 23 -0.43 -13.65 7.20
N ALA A 24 -0.41 -14.78 6.52
CA ALA A 24 -0.35 -14.89 5.08
C ALA A 24 -1.47 -15.80 4.60
N GLY A 25 -2.24 -15.33 3.63
CA GLY A 25 -3.22 -16.14 2.94
C GLY A 25 -2.91 -16.15 1.45
N PHE A 26 -3.02 -17.32 0.81
CA PHE A 26 -2.69 -17.51 -0.60
C PHE A 26 -3.84 -18.17 -1.35
N ALA A 27 -3.96 -17.80 -2.62
CA ALA A 27 -4.88 -18.43 -3.57
C ALA A 27 -4.21 -18.57 -4.93
N MET A 28 -4.47 -19.67 -5.60
CA MET A 28 -4.25 -19.86 -7.03
C MET A 28 -5.53 -19.50 -7.76
N ILE A 29 -5.47 -18.51 -8.63
CA ILE A 29 -6.62 -18.01 -9.38
C ILE A 29 -6.42 -18.37 -10.84
N GLU A 30 -7.31 -19.20 -11.37
CA GLU A 30 -7.41 -19.47 -12.80
C GLU A 30 -8.44 -18.52 -13.43
N ILE A 31 -7.95 -17.63 -14.28
CA ILE A 31 -8.72 -16.57 -14.93
C ILE A 31 -8.88 -16.93 -16.42
N GLY A 32 -10.11 -17.15 -16.84
CA GLY A 32 -10.44 -17.39 -18.26
C GLY A 32 -10.17 -16.15 -19.11
N ALA A 33 -9.89 -16.35 -20.39
CA ALA A 33 -9.71 -15.24 -21.33
C ALA A 33 -10.95 -14.34 -21.43
N ASP A 34 -12.13 -14.87 -21.12
CA ASP A 34 -13.43 -14.20 -21.08
C ASP A 34 -13.76 -13.51 -19.75
N ALA A 35 -12.91 -13.65 -18.72
CA ALA A 35 -13.20 -13.15 -17.37
C ALA A 35 -12.68 -11.74 -17.13
N HIS A 36 -13.50 -10.88 -16.49
CA HIS A 36 -13.12 -9.60 -15.95
C HIS A 36 -13.35 -9.63 -14.43
N LEU A 37 -12.27 -9.70 -13.67
CA LEU A 37 -12.30 -9.91 -12.22
C LEU A 37 -11.82 -8.68 -11.48
N ARG A 38 -12.72 -7.98 -10.75
CA ARG A 38 -12.38 -6.84 -9.91
C ARG A 38 -12.18 -7.27 -8.46
N LEU A 39 -11.04 -6.88 -7.91
CA LEU A 39 -10.68 -7.12 -6.52
C LEU A 39 -10.83 -5.81 -5.73
N PRO A 40 -11.69 -5.78 -4.70
CA PRO A 40 -11.91 -4.58 -3.90
C PRO A 40 -10.67 -4.26 -3.06
N ALA A 41 -10.56 -3.00 -2.64
CA ALA A 41 -9.50 -2.58 -1.74
C ALA A 41 -9.52 -3.38 -0.43
N MET A 42 -8.33 -3.71 0.07
CA MET A 42 -8.10 -4.42 1.32
C MET A 42 -7.23 -3.59 2.24
N ASN A 43 -7.40 -3.71 3.56
CA ASN A 43 -6.50 -3.08 4.53
C ASN A 43 -5.30 -4.00 4.84
N ARG A 44 -4.69 -4.56 3.80
CA ARG A 44 -3.54 -5.49 3.86
C ARG A 44 -2.72 -5.32 2.60
N MET A 45 -1.46 -5.69 2.65
CA MET A 45 -0.61 -5.73 1.46
C MET A 45 -1.08 -6.86 0.53
N GLY A 46 -1.32 -6.54 -0.73
CA GLY A 46 -1.71 -7.51 -1.77
C GLY A 46 -0.54 -7.85 -2.67
N PHE A 47 -0.48 -9.11 -3.12
CA PHE A 47 0.53 -9.60 -4.07
C PHE A 47 -0.10 -10.47 -5.13
N HIS A 48 0.46 -10.38 -6.33
CA HIS A 48 0.09 -11.23 -7.44
C HIS A 48 1.34 -11.63 -8.23
N TYR A 49 1.43 -12.89 -8.58
CA TYR A 49 2.51 -13.43 -9.42
C TYR A 49 1.91 -14.27 -10.54
N VAL A 50 2.24 -13.95 -11.78
CA VAL A 50 1.75 -14.68 -12.93
C VAL A 50 2.56 -15.97 -13.11
N LEU A 51 1.90 -17.12 -12.91
CA LEU A 51 2.51 -18.43 -13.06
C LEU A 51 2.50 -18.91 -14.52
N ARG A 52 1.37 -18.70 -15.21
CA ARG A 52 1.13 -19.18 -16.57
C ARG A 52 0.06 -18.32 -17.25
N GLY A 53 0.14 -18.21 -18.59
CA GLY A 53 -0.81 -17.45 -19.40
C GLY A 53 -0.53 -15.96 -19.36
N GLU A 54 -1.41 -15.18 -19.97
CA GLU A 54 -1.31 -13.73 -20.08
C GLU A 54 -2.66 -13.08 -19.83
N LEU A 55 -2.66 -11.89 -19.21
CA LEU A 55 -3.87 -11.11 -18.97
C LEU A 55 -3.54 -9.61 -18.91
N ASN A 56 -4.56 -8.78 -18.92
CA ASN A 56 -4.43 -7.37 -18.58
C ASN A 56 -4.71 -7.16 -17.11
N PHE A 57 -3.93 -6.29 -16.49
CA PHE A 57 -4.10 -5.82 -15.13
C PHE A 57 -4.43 -4.32 -15.14
N GLU A 58 -5.53 -3.95 -14.51
CA GLU A 58 -5.89 -2.55 -14.30
C GLU A 58 -5.61 -2.17 -12.85
N GLY A 59 -4.62 -1.31 -12.66
CA GLY A 59 -4.19 -0.86 -11.34
C GLY A 59 -5.10 0.21 -10.74
N PRO A 60 -4.81 0.63 -9.51
CA PRO A 60 -5.53 1.73 -8.84
C PRO A 60 -5.40 3.07 -9.58
N ASP A 61 -4.37 3.21 -10.40
CA ASP A 61 -4.11 4.37 -11.28
C ASP A 61 -4.94 4.36 -12.56
N GLY A 62 -5.80 3.35 -12.76
CA GLY A 62 -6.60 3.16 -13.97
C GLY A 62 -5.80 2.75 -15.21
N VAL A 63 -4.50 2.51 -15.08
CA VAL A 63 -3.64 2.11 -16.20
C VAL A 63 -3.71 0.61 -16.40
N ARG A 64 -4.03 0.20 -17.65
CA ARG A 64 -3.99 -1.21 -18.05
C ARG A 64 -2.57 -1.61 -18.46
N ARG A 65 -2.10 -2.70 -17.89
CA ARG A 65 -0.78 -3.30 -18.13
C ARG A 65 -0.95 -4.76 -18.55
N ARG A 66 -0.30 -5.17 -19.62
CA ARG A 66 -0.25 -6.59 -19.98
C ARG A 66 0.74 -7.29 -19.07
N LEU A 67 0.31 -8.39 -18.49
CA LEU A 67 1.10 -9.24 -17.62
C LEU A 67 1.39 -10.57 -18.30
N VAL A 68 2.61 -11.05 -18.08
CA VAL A 68 3.14 -12.31 -18.63
C VAL A 68 3.72 -13.17 -17.49
N PRO A 69 4.00 -14.47 -17.74
CA PRO A 69 4.57 -15.34 -16.72
C PRO A 69 5.87 -14.78 -16.11
N GLY A 70 5.91 -14.76 -14.78
CA GLY A 70 7.00 -14.19 -14.00
C GLY A 70 6.80 -12.76 -13.56
N ASP A 71 5.80 -12.06 -14.06
CA ASP A 71 5.46 -10.72 -13.56
C ASP A 71 4.94 -10.80 -12.12
N PHE A 72 5.49 -9.91 -11.31
CA PHE A 72 5.09 -9.74 -9.92
C PHE A 72 4.52 -8.36 -9.68
N ILE A 73 3.37 -8.31 -9.02
CA ILE A 73 2.70 -7.08 -8.64
C ILE A 73 2.61 -7.03 -7.11
N CYS A 74 2.99 -5.91 -6.54
CA CYS A 74 2.77 -5.59 -5.14
C CYS A 74 1.86 -4.36 -5.03
N LEU A 75 0.85 -4.48 -4.19
CA LEU A 75 -0.08 -3.43 -3.80
C LEU A 75 0.11 -3.17 -2.30
N PRO A 76 1.06 -2.32 -1.91
CA PRO A 76 1.47 -2.16 -0.51
C PRO A 76 0.33 -1.78 0.44
N ARG A 77 -0.69 -1.08 -0.08
CA ARG A 77 -1.87 -0.66 0.68
C ARG A 77 -3.13 -1.43 0.33
N GLY A 78 -3.00 -2.51 -0.47
CA GLY A 78 -4.11 -3.33 -0.89
C GLY A 78 -5.16 -2.59 -1.70
N ALA A 79 -4.75 -1.68 -2.57
CA ALA A 79 -5.64 -0.88 -3.40
C ALA A 79 -6.51 -1.74 -4.32
N SER A 80 -7.71 -1.24 -4.67
CA SER A 80 -8.61 -1.89 -5.61
C SER A 80 -7.97 -2.00 -6.99
N HIS A 81 -8.14 -3.13 -7.66
CA HIS A 81 -7.57 -3.42 -8.97
C HIS A 81 -8.40 -4.46 -9.72
N ALA A 82 -8.07 -4.72 -10.99
CA ALA A 82 -8.76 -5.75 -11.76
C ALA A 82 -7.80 -6.60 -12.59
N PHE A 83 -8.18 -7.88 -12.75
CA PHE A 83 -7.63 -8.78 -13.75
C PHE A 83 -8.62 -8.91 -14.90
N ILE A 84 -8.15 -8.74 -16.11
CA ILE A 84 -8.99 -8.70 -17.31
C ILE A 84 -8.41 -9.67 -18.32
N GLY A 85 -9.13 -10.74 -18.60
CA GLY A 85 -8.78 -11.68 -19.65
C GLY A 85 -8.70 -10.99 -21.02
N LEU A 86 -7.95 -11.56 -21.94
CA LEU A 86 -7.69 -10.92 -23.24
C LEU A 86 -8.94 -10.84 -24.16
N GLU A 87 -9.96 -11.65 -23.87
CA GLU A 87 -11.23 -11.72 -24.60
C GLU A 87 -12.42 -11.30 -23.70
N ALA A 88 -12.13 -10.66 -22.55
CA ALA A 88 -13.15 -10.32 -21.55
C ALA A 88 -14.06 -9.19 -22.01
N SER A 89 -15.34 -9.27 -21.64
CA SER A 89 -16.30 -8.19 -21.71
C SER A 89 -16.01 -7.08 -20.70
N GLU A 90 -16.65 -5.92 -20.86
CA GLU A 90 -16.42 -4.78 -19.95
C GLU A 90 -17.02 -4.95 -18.54
N GLU A 91 -17.97 -5.86 -18.34
CA GLU A 91 -18.64 -6.05 -17.05
C GLU A 91 -17.78 -6.85 -16.06
N PRO A 92 -17.34 -6.24 -14.94
CA PRO A 92 -16.51 -6.91 -13.97
C PRO A 92 -17.31 -7.78 -13.00
N GLN A 93 -16.81 -9.00 -12.74
CA GLN A 93 -17.23 -9.81 -11.60
C GLN A 93 -16.43 -9.40 -10.35
N VAL A 94 -17.10 -9.18 -9.22
CA VAL A 94 -16.42 -8.78 -7.98
C VAL A 94 -15.97 -10.01 -7.19
N ALA A 95 -14.66 -10.16 -7.03
CA ALA A 95 -14.06 -11.21 -6.21
C ALA A 95 -13.88 -10.74 -4.76
N ARG A 96 -14.66 -11.26 -3.83
CA ARG A 96 -14.61 -10.90 -2.41
C ARG A 96 -13.72 -11.80 -1.54
N TYR A 97 -13.32 -12.95 -2.05
CA TYR A 97 -12.67 -14.04 -1.30
C TYR A 97 -11.25 -13.70 -0.80
N LEU A 98 -10.51 -12.77 -1.42
CA LEU A 98 -9.18 -12.40 -0.97
C LEU A 98 -9.15 -11.66 0.38
N ARG A 99 -10.32 -11.25 0.90
CA ARG A 99 -10.39 -10.60 2.23
C ARG A 99 -10.09 -11.57 3.36
N ASP A 100 -10.47 -12.85 3.21
CA ASP A 100 -10.47 -13.84 4.27
C ASP A 100 -9.86 -15.17 3.81
N LEU A 101 -8.73 -15.08 3.08
CA LEU A 101 -8.00 -16.29 2.72
C LEU A 101 -7.56 -17.04 3.97
N PRO A 102 -7.93 -18.33 4.09
CA PRO A 102 -7.51 -19.13 5.22
C PRO A 102 -5.99 -19.31 5.20
N THR A 103 -5.39 -19.37 6.38
CA THR A 103 -4.05 -19.89 6.54
C THR A 103 -4.14 -21.42 6.43
N SER A 104 -3.80 -21.97 5.28
CA SER A 104 -3.87 -23.40 4.98
C SER A 104 -2.52 -23.92 4.50
N GLU A 105 -2.30 -25.23 4.53
CA GLU A 105 -1.07 -25.86 4.04
C GLU A 105 -0.85 -25.60 2.55
N GLU A 106 -1.95 -25.52 1.79
CA GLU A 106 -1.93 -25.21 0.37
C GLU A 106 -2.69 -23.92 0.05
N PRO A 107 -2.30 -23.16 -1.01
CA PRO A 107 -3.09 -22.05 -1.52
C PRO A 107 -4.49 -22.50 -1.93
N ALA A 108 -5.52 -21.75 -1.54
CA ALA A 108 -6.89 -21.97 -2.00
C ALA A 108 -6.97 -21.83 -3.53
N ARG A 109 -7.90 -22.57 -4.17
CA ARG A 109 -8.04 -22.56 -5.63
C ARG A 109 -9.36 -21.93 -6.05
N PHE A 110 -9.32 -20.97 -6.97
CA PHE A 110 -10.49 -20.32 -7.52
C PHE A 110 -10.43 -20.30 -9.04
N ARG A 111 -11.58 -20.40 -9.68
CA ARG A 111 -11.70 -20.38 -11.14
C ARG A 111 -12.76 -19.36 -11.56
N TYR A 112 -12.41 -18.51 -12.52
CA TYR A 112 -13.29 -17.48 -13.07
C TYR A 112 -13.31 -17.55 -14.60
N GLY A 113 -14.49 -17.29 -15.18
CA GLY A 113 -14.70 -17.39 -16.61
C GLY A 113 -14.91 -18.82 -17.10
N SER A 114 -15.44 -18.95 -18.29
CA SER A 114 -15.79 -20.21 -18.95
C SER A 114 -14.74 -20.67 -19.98
N SER A 115 -13.88 -19.76 -20.45
CA SER A 115 -12.86 -20.06 -21.46
C SER A 115 -11.85 -21.11 -20.99
N ASP A 116 -11.46 -22.01 -21.88
CA ASP A 116 -10.39 -22.99 -21.64
C ASP A 116 -9.00 -22.37 -21.69
N LYS A 117 -8.85 -21.22 -22.36
CA LYS A 117 -7.62 -20.41 -22.31
C LYS A 117 -7.57 -19.69 -20.97
N ARG A 118 -6.66 -20.14 -20.08
CA ARG A 118 -6.60 -19.65 -18.71
C ARG A 118 -5.24 -19.12 -18.34
N THR A 119 -5.26 -18.04 -17.62
CA THR A 119 -4.10 -17.49 -16.90
C THR A 119 -4.15 -17.92 -15.45
N CYS A 120 -3.05 -18.45 -14.93
CA CYS A 120 -2.91 -18.83 -13.53
C CYS A 120 -2.09 -17.77 -12.79
N VAL A 121 -2.68 -17.21 -11.74
CA VAL A 121 -2.07 -16.19 -10.90
C VAL A 121 -2.03 -16.68 -9.44
N LEU A 122 -0.85 -16.71 -8.84
CA LEU A 122 -0.72 -16.83 -7.40
C LEU A 122 -1.01 -15.46 -6.78
N SER A 123 -2.08 -15.37 -6.03
CA SER A 123 -2.50 -14.17 -5.32
C SER A 123 -2.36 -14.38 -3.83
N GLY A 124 -1.97 -13.34 -3.11
CA GLY A 124 -1.85 -13.43 -1.67
C GLY A 124 -2.04 -12.10 -0.98
N SER A 125 -2.30 -12.19 0.31
CA SER A 125 -2.30 -11.03 1.19
C SER A 125 -1.41 -11.30 2.39
N LEU A 126 -0.63 -10.30 2.77
CA LEU A 126 0.20 -10.34 3.97
C LEU A 126 -0.28 -9.30 4.97
N GLN A 127 -0.47 -9.73 6.19
CA GLN A 127 -0.64 -8.87 7.35
C GLN A 127 0.67 -8.87 8.13
N THR A 128 1.26 -7.71 8.31
CA THR A 128 2.46 -7.54 9.11
C THR A 128 2.10 -7.01 10.48
N LEU A 129 2.84 -7.41 11.53
CA LEU A 129 2.73 -6.77 12.83
C LEU A 129 3.03 -5.26 12.70
N ARG A 130 2.26 -4.45 13.42
CA ARG A 130 2.41 -2.98 13.51
C ARG A 130 3.77 -2.58 14.09
N THR A 131 4.84 -2.63 13.29
CA THR A 131 6.18 -2.23 13.71
C THR A 131 6.90 -1.43 12.62
N ALA A 132 7.97 -1.97 12.05
CA ALA A 132 8.73 -1.29 10.99
C ALA A 132 7.97 -1.23 9.65
N ALA A 133 7.08 -2.18 9.37
CA ALA A 133 6.31 -2.25 8.13
C ALA A 133 5.28 -1.12 8.00
N ASP A 134 4.62 -0.72 9.10
CA ASP A 134 3.70 0.42 9.11
C ASP A 134 4.39 1.73 8.70
N TYR A 135 5.72 1.76 8.83
CA TYR A 135 6.54 2.91 8.47
C TYR A 135 7.07 2.87 7.04
N THR A 136 7.12 1.69 6.43
CA THR A 136 7.67 1.49 5.09
C THR A 136 6.59 1.43 4.03
N VAL A 137 5.48 0.76 4.36
CA VAL A 137 4.36 0.57 3.43
C VAL A 137 3.75 1.88 2.94
N PRO A 138 3.53 2.91 3.79
CA PRO A 138 3.04 4.20 3.32
C PRO A 138 4.00 4.95 2.38
N THR A 139 5.29 4.59 2.38
CA THR A 139 6.31 5.24 1.54
C THR A 139 6.50 4.54 0.19
N LEU A 140 5.91 3.36 0.01
CA LEU A 140 5.91 2.66 -1.28
C LEU A 140 4.83 3.24 -2.20
N PRO A 141 5.05 3.17 -3.54
CA PRO A 141 4.02 3.50 -4.51
C PRO A 141 2.76 2.65 -4.28
N GLU A 142 1.63 3.14 -4.75
CA GLU A 142 0.36 2.44 -4.63
C GLU A 142 0.37 1.08 -5.33
N ILE A 143 1.20 0.98 -6.37
CA ILE A 143 1.48 -0.24 -7.12
C ILE A 143 2.97 -0.33 -7.45
N VAL A 144 3.56 -1.50 -7.29
CA VAL A 144 4.90 -1.83 -7.78
C VAL A 144 4.80 -3.05 -8.69
N VAL A 145 5.28 -2.92 -9.92
CA VAL A 145 5.35 -4.01 -10.89
C VAL A 145 6.81 -4.37 -11.12
N VAL A 146 7.13 -5.65 -11.03
CA VAL A 146 8.46 -6.20 -11.30
C VAL A 146 8.35 -7.19 -12.46
N HIS A 147 9.05 -6.91 -13.54
CA HIS A 147 9.09 -7.77 -14.71
C HIS A 147 10.30 -8.72 -14.67
N PRO A 148 10.16 -9.99 -15.10
CA PRO A 148 11.29 -10.90 -15.25
C PRO A 148 12.23 -10.34 -16.32
N GLY A 149 13.49 -10.11 -15.94
CA GLY A 149 14.51 -9.60 -16.87
C GLY A 149 14.70 -8.08 -16.86
N ASP A 150 14.11 -7.35 -15.93
CA ASP A 150 14.50 -5.97 -15.68
C ASP A 150 15.96 -5.96 -15.16
N HIS A 151 16.90 -5.74 -16.10
CA HIS A 151 18.35 -5.76 -15.86
C HIS A 151 18.86 -4.66 -14.92
N ARG A 152 17.98 -3.75 -14.50
CA ARG A 152 18.30 -2.69 -13.52
C ARG A 152 18.43 -3.24 -12.10
N THR A 153 17.88 -4.41 -11.84
CA THR A 153 18.09 -5.14 -10.61
C THR A 153 18.98 -6.33 -10.93
N ALA A 154 20.21 -6.36 -10.42
CA ALA A 154 21.10 -7.52 -10.49
C ALA A 154 20.54 -8.68 -9.62
N SER A 155 19.32 -9.07 -9.89
CA SER A 155 18.64 -10.14 -9.19
C SER A 155 18.66 -11.40 -10.05
N PRO A 156 18.93 -12.57 -9.46
CA PRO A 156 18.75 -13.82 -10.16
C PRO A 156 17.31 -13.84 -10.67
N LYS A 157 17.12 -14.17 -11.96
CA LYS A 157 15.79 -14.43 -12.51
C LYS A 157 15.12 -15.42 -11.56
N PRO A 158 13.97 -15.09 -10.93
CA PRO A 158 13.27 -16.13 -10.21
C PRO A 158 13.00 -17.23 -11.23
N SER A 159 13.45 -18.44 -10.94
CA SER A 159 13.10 -19.62 -11.74
C SER A 159 11.57 -19.61 -11.85
N PRO A 160 11.00 -19.82 -13.05
CA PRO A 160 9.54 -19.81 -13.17
C PRO A 160 9.00 -20.79 -12.14
N LEU A 161 8.20 -20.26 -11.22
CA LEU A 161 7.53 -21.08 -10.23
C LEU A 161 6.67 -22.10 -10.94
N CYS A 162 6.96 -23.34 -10.69
CA CYS A 162 6.12 -24.42 -11.16
C CYS A 162 4.90 -24.50 -10.25
N GLU A 163 3.70 -24.62 -10.82
CA GLU A 163 2.45 -24.82 -10.06
C GLU A 163 2.55 -26.02 -9.10
N THR A 164 3.39 -27.01 -9.41
CA THR A 164 3.65 -28.18 -8.57
C THR A 164 4.35 -27.84 -7.26
N ALA A 165 5.16 -26.78 -7.20
CA ALA A 165 5.80 -26.32 -5.96
C ALA A 165 4.79 -25.65 -4.99
N LEU A 166 3.57 -25.38 -5.45
CA LEU A 166 2.46 -24.79 -4.69
C LEU A 166 1.40 -25.85 -4.33
N GLN A 167 1.79 -27.11 -4.28
CA GLN A 167 0.93 -28.25 -3.91
C GLN A 167 1.58 -29.03 -2.76
N GLY A 168 0.75 -29.66 -1.95
CA GLY A 168 1.18 -30.48 -0.83
C GLY A 168 1.55 -29.70 0.44
N ALA A 169 1.98 -30.44 1.43
CA ALA A 169 2.36 -29.89 2.73
C ALA A 169 3.48 -28.84 2.59
N GLY A 170 3.32 -27.69 3.24
CA GLY A 170 4.29 -26.60 3.20
C GLY A 170 4.20 -25.68 1.98
N ALA A 171 3.30 -25.91 1.03
CA ALA A 171 3.14 -25.07 -0.17
C ALA A 171 2.86 -23.60 0.16
N SER A 172 2.02 -23.34 1.16
CA SER A 172 1.76 -21.97 1.63
C SER A 172 2.96 -21.32 2.30
N ALA A 173 3.77 -22.09 3.03
CA ALA A 173 5.03 -21.60 3.61
C ALA A 173 6.04 -21.25 2.52
N PHE A 174 6.14 -22.08 1.48
CA PHE A 174 6.96 -21.80 0.30
C PHE A 174 6.48 -20.53 -0.42
N ALA A 175 5.18 -20.39 -0.64
CA ALA A 175 4.58 -19.19 -1.22
C ALA A 175 4.92 -17.93 -0.40
N ALA A 176 4.85 -18.02 0.94
CA ALA A 176 5.19 -16.90 1.83
C ALA A 176 6.67 -16.47 1.71
N ALA A 177 7.58 -17.43 1.74
CA ALA A 177 9.03 -17.17 1.60
C ALA A 177 9.35 -16.52 0.25
N MET A 178 8.72 -17.01 -0.82
CA MET A 178 8.86 -16.45 -2.14
C MET A 178 8.30 -15.05 -2.26
N MET A 179 7.10 -14.80 -1.71
CA MET A 179 6.50 -13.45 -1.69
C MET A 179 7.39 -12.47 -0.93
N GLN A 180 8.02 -12.90 0.14
CA GLN A 180 8.99 -12.07 0.88
C GLN A 180 10.21 -11.72 0.02
N LEU A 181 10.73 -12.66 -0.76
CA LEU A 181 11.82 -12.42 -1.71
C LEU A 181 11.40 -11.42 -2.80
N LEU A 182 10.25 -11.65 -3.43
CA LEU A 182 9.72 -10.80 -4.49
C LEU A 182 9.37 -9.40 -3.96
N PHE A 183 8.84 -9.29 -2.76
CA PHE A 183 8.62 -8.02 -2.09
C PHE A 183 9.93 -7.26 -1.85
N THR A 184 10.98 -7.95 -1.42
CA THR A 184 12.31 -7.35 -1.27
C THR A 184 12.81 -6.78 -2.60
N GLN A 185 12.60 -7.50 -3.70
CA GLN A 185 12.93 -7.02 -5.04
C GLN A 185 12.06 -5.83 -5.45
N ALA A 186 10.75 -5.87 -5.19
CA ALA A 186 9.84 -4.75 -5.47
C ALA A 186 10.29 -3.48 -4.75
N VAL A 187 10.65 -3.58 -3.46
CA VAL A 187 11.18 -2.44 -2.69
C VAL A 187 12.51 -1.95 -3.29
N ARG A 188 13.41 -2.84 -3.68
CA ARG A 188 14.68 -2.47 -4.35
C ARG A 188 14.43 -1.77 -5.67
N THR A 189 13.52 -2.28 -6.50
CA THR A 189 13.12 -1.68 -7.77
C THR A 189 12.51 -0.30 -7.54
N ALA A 190 11.59 -0.20 -6.58
CA ALA A 190 11.00 1.08 -6.19
C ALA A 190 12.06 2.08 -5.71
N MET A 191 13.11 1.64 -5.04
CA MET A 191 14.21 2.50 -4.57
C MET A 191 15.22 2.87 -5.65
N SER A 192 15.41 2.05 -6.67
CA SER A 192 16.46 2.23 -7.71
C SER A 192 15.96 2.91 -8.98
N GLY A 193 14.65 2.97 -9.20
CA GLY A 193 14.07 3.36 -10.49
C GLY A 193 13.92 4.87 -10.69
N SER A 194 14.18 5.31 -11.90
CA SER A 194 13.85 6.65 -12.40
C SER A 194 12.33 6.91 -12.53
N ALA A 195 11.49 5.88 -12.41
CA ALA A 195 10.02 6.01 -12.29
C ALA A 195 9.59 6.75 -11.00
N ILE A 196 10.51 6.90 -10.06
CA ILE A 196 10.34 7.51 -8.74
C ILE A 196 10.35 9.06 -8.80
N ALA A 197 10.78 9.65 -9.88
CA ALA A 197 10.93 11.11 -9.97
C ALA A 197 9.62 11.89 -9.79
N HIS A 198 8.46 11.22 -9.82
CA HIS A 198 7.14 11.86 -9.73
C HIS A 198 6.23 11.29 -8.62
N GLN A 199 6.75 10.44 -7.69
CA GLN A 199 5.95 9.92 -6.57
C GLN A 199 6.51 10.39 -5.22
N PRO A 200 5.73 11.16 -4.45
CA PRO A 200 6.18 11.80 -3.21
C PRO A 200 6.66 10.82 -2.13
N ASP A 201 6.09 9.62 -2.10
CA ASP A 201 6.24 8.67 -0.98
C ASP A 201 7.63 8.01 -0.89
N ILE A 202 8.38 7.93 -1.98
CA ILE A 202 9.72 7.30 -1.98
C ILE A 202 10.82 8.28 -1.55
N TYR A 203 10.58 9.56 -1.65
CA TYR A 203 11.51 10.56 -1.11
C TYR A 203 11.70 10.42 0.40
N ALA A 204 10.71 9.85 1.12
CA ALA A 204 10.82 9.56 2.54
C ALA A 204 11.96 8.57 2.86
N PHE A 205 12.29 7.64 1.95
CA PHE A 205 13.46 6.77 2.07
C PHE A 205 14.78 7.49 1.80
N ARG A 206 14.81 8.40 0.84
CA ARG A 206 15.98 9.24 0.56
C ARG A 206 16.23 10.29 1.66
N PHE A 207 15.19 10.65 2.41
CA PHE A 207 15.25 11.68 3.45
C PHE A 207 14.74 11.14 4.78
N PRO A 208 15.50 10.30 5.50
CA PRO A 208 15.05 9.65 6.73
C PRO A 208 14.62 10.65 7.82
N ARG A 209 15.13 11.88 7.78
CA ARG A 209 14.72 12.97 8.67
C ARG A 209 13.30 13.46 8.36
N ILE A 210 12.93 13.55 7.09
CA ILE A 210 11.58 13.91 6.65
C ILE A 210 10.61 12.79 7.03
N ALA A 211 10.97 11.53 6.76
CA ALA A 211 10.16 10.37 7.13
C ALA A 211 9.91 10.29 8.65
N SER A 212 10.95 10.52 9.48
CA SER A 212 10.78 10.52 10.93
C SER A 212 9.88 11.66 11.42
N THR A 213 9.98 12.84 10.79
CA THR A 213 9.12 13.99 11.13
C THR A 213 7.69 13.77 10.65
N HIS A 214 7.48 13.19 9.47
CA HIS A 214 6.14 12.83 9.00
C HIS A 214 5.47 11.84 9.96
N ARG A 215 6.18 10.80 10.41
CA ARG A 215 5.69 9.87 11.44
C ARG A 215 5.36 10.54 12.77
N LEU A 216 6.17 11.52 13.18
CA LEU A 216 5.89 12.31 14.37
C LEU A 216 4.57 13.07 14.23
N MET A 217 4.31 13.65 13.04
CA MET A 217 3.05 14.29 12.72
C MET A 217 1.87 13.30 12.76
N GLU A 218 2.02 12.09 12.23
CA GLU A 218 0.99 11.05 12.23
C GLU A 218 0.66 10.54 13.65
N ARG A 219 1.64 10.42 14.52
CA ARG A 219 1.43 9.97 15.92
C ARG A 219 0.86 11.06 16.80
N HIS A 220 1.25 12.30 16.56
CA HIS A 220 0.92 13.46 17.36
C HIS A 220 0.17 14.51 16.55
N TYR A 221 -0.75 14.07 15.67
CA TYR A 221 -1.48 14.95 14.76
C TYR A 221 -2.33 15.99 15.48
N HIS A 222 -2.79 15.72 16.69
CA HIS A 222 -3.58 16.63 17.51
C HIS A 222 -2.79 17.82 18.06
N GLU A 223 -1.47 17.69 18.13
CA GLU A 223 -0.56 18.73 18.65
C GLU A 223 -0.51 19.96 17.74
N PRO A 224 -0.37 21.18 18.29
CA PRO A 224 -0.32 22.42 17.51
C PRO A 224 1.02 22.64 16.81
N TRP A 225 1.41 21.72 15.95
CA TRP A 225 2.67 21.76 15.23
C TRP A 225 2.86 23.04 14.43
N THR A 226 4.03 23.64 14.56
CA THR A 226 4.51 24.75 13.73
C THR A 226 5.65 24.26 12.81
N ILE A 227 5.87 24.98 11.70
CA ILE A 227 7.01 24.68 10.81
C ILE A 227 8.34 24.72 11.58
N LYS A 228 8.48 25.61 12.56
CA LYS A 228 9.69 25.71 13.40
C LYS A 228 9.93 24.42 14.19
N GLN A 229 8.90 23.88 14.82
CA GLN A 229 8.99 22.65 15.60
C GLN A 229 9.26 21.43 14.72
N LEU A 230 8.57 21.32 13.59
CA LEU A 230 8.78 20.22 12.65
C LEU A 230 10.19 20.25 12.03
N ALA A 231 10.66 21.43 11.64
CA ALA A 231 12.03 21.60 11.14
C ALA A 231 13.08 21.25 12.21
N ALA A 232 12.86 21.67 13.47
CA ALA A 232 13.74 21.30 14.58
C ALA A 232 13.76 19.79 14.82
N ALA A 233 12.60 19.12 14.77
CA ALA A 233 12.50 17.65 14.88
C ALA A 233 13.24 16.93 13.73
N ALA A 234 13.27 17.52 12.53
CA ALA A 234 14.05 17.04 11.40
C ALA A 234 15.55 17.39 11.50
N GLY A 235 15.97 18.25 12.44
CA GLY A 235 17.32 18.77 12.54
C GLY A 235 17.71 19.60 11.29
N MET A 236 16.78 20.41 10.77
CA MET A 236 16.93 21.20 9.54
C MET A 236 16.55 22.66 9.76
N ALA A 237 17.10 23.55 8.93
CA ALA A 237 16.61 24.92 8.82
C ALA A 237 15.18 24.94 8.22
N LYS A 238 14.34 25.93 8.60
CA LYS A 238 12.92 25.99 8.19
C LYS A 238 12.72 25.92 6.68
N SER A 239 13.46 26.71 5.91
CA SER A 239 13.34 26.73 4.44
C SER A 239 13.73 25.40 3.82
N SER A 240 14.88 24.85 4.23
CA SER A 240 15.37 23.55 3.76
C SER A 240 14.41 22.42 4.13
N PHE A 241 13.80 22.48 5.32
CA PHE A 241 12.80 21.51 5.74
C PHE A 241 11.55 21.57 4.86
N VAL A 242 10.97 22.75 4.64
CA VAL A 242 9.76 22.92 3.82
C VAL A 242 10.01 22.43 2.38
N THR A 243 11.14 22.81 1.79
CA THR A 243 11.51 22.38 0.42
C THR A 243 11.69 20.86 0.37
N ALA A 244 12.47 20.29 1.29
CA ALA A 244 12.72 18.85 1.33
C ALA A 244 11.45 18.05 1.63
N PHE A 245 10.60 18.53 2.56
CA PHE A 245 9.33 17.89 2.91
C PHE A 245 8.37 17.92 1.71
N THR A 246 8.20 19.08 1.06
CA THR A 246 7.31 19.22 -0.10
C THR A 246 7.80 18.36 -1.27
N ALA A 247 9.11 18.33 -1.52
CA ALA A 247 9.70 17.45 -2.52
C ALA A 247 9.54 15.96 -2.19
N ALA A 248 9.55 15.60 -0.89
CA ALA A 248 9.45 14.23 -0.42
C ALA A 248 7.99 13.72 -0.34
N ILE A 249 7.06 14.57 0.07
CA ILE A 249 5.67 14.19 0.39
C ILE A 249 4.68 14.68 -0.68
N GLY A 250 5.11 15.57 -1.57
CA GLY A 250 4.30 16.15 -2.63
C GLY A 250 3.44 17.35 -2.20
N GLU A 251 3.39 17.65 -0.90
CA GLU A 251 2.62 18.77 -0.35
C GLU A 251 3.34 19.42 0.85
N PRO A 252 3.05 20.71 1.15
CA PRO A 252 3.64 21.40 2.29
C PRO A 252 3.31 20.73 3.63
N PRO A 253 4.22 20.84 4.66
CA PRO A 253 4.06 20.14 5.92
C PRO A 253 2.75 20.39 6.65
N LEU A 254 2.28 21.65 6.73
CA LEU A 254 1.03 21.96 7.43
C LEU A 254 -0.21 21.54 6.62
N THR A 255 -0.13 21.50 5.30
CA THR A 255 -1.19 20.93 4.44
C THR A 255 -1.32 19.44 4.71
N ARG A 256 -0.20 18.73 4.78
CA ARG A 256 -0.16 17.31 5.14
C ARG A 256 -0.73 17.06 6.53
N LEU A 257 -0.39 17.89 7.52
CA LEU A 257 -0.94 17.78 8.87
C LEU A 257 -2.47 17.91 8.88
N VAL A 258 -3.00 18.85 8.11
CA VAL A 258 -4.46 19.01 7.94
C VAL A 258 -5.07 17.74 7.33
N ALA A 259 -4.47 17.19 6.28
CA ALA A 259 -4.94 15.95 5.66
C ALA A 259 -4.96 14.76 6.65
N ILE A 260 -3.90 14.58 7.44
CA ILE A 260 -3.82 13.55 8.49
C ILE A 260 -4.96 13.72 9.51
N ARG A 261 -5.17 14.94 10.04
CA ARG A 261 -6.24 15.25 10.99
C ARG A 261 -7.62 14.94 10.44
N LEU A 262 -7.89 15.30 9.19
CA LEU A 262 -9.19 15.11 8.58
C LEU A 262 -9.45 13.64 8.24
N THR A 263 -8.44 12.89 7.83
CA THR A 263 -8.53 11.44 7.64
C THR A 263 -8.86 10.72 8.95
N GLU A 264 -8.20 11.10 10.04
CA GLU A 264 -8.47 10.53 11.36
C GLU A 264 -9.86 10.95 11.86
N ALA A 265 -10.27 12.19 11.64
CA ALA A 265 -11.63 12.64 11.94
C ALA A 265 -12.67 11.80 11.21
N ARG A 266 -12.48 11.50 9.92
CA ARG A 266 -13.39 10.65 9.14
C ARG A 266 -13.48 9.24 9.72
N ARG A 267 -12.38 8.69 10.25
CA ARG A 267 -12.37 7.40 10.97
C ARG A 267 -13.20 7.49 12.25
N LEU A 268 -13.04 8.57 13.04
CA LEU A 268 -13.78 8.78 14.29
C LEU A 268 -15.28 9.03 14.08
N LEU A 269 -15.69 9.53 12.91
CA LEU A 269 -17.11 9.72 12.56
C LEU A 269 -17.92 8.43 12.46
N ARG A 270 -17.25 7.26 12.36
CA ARG A 270 -17.92 5.95 12.41
C ARG A 270 -18.49 5.63 13.79
N GLY A 271 -17.97 6.26 14.83
CA GLY A 271 -18.47 6.12 16.21
C GLY A 271 -19.49 7.19 16.59
N GLU A 272 -19.90 7.16 17.85
CA GLU A 272 -20.98 8.02 18.36
C GLU A 272 -20.49 9.36 18.97
N ARG A 273 -19.19 9.62 18.98
CA ARG A 273 -18.63 10.85 19.55
C ARG A 273 -19.27 12.09 18.92
N MET A 274 -19.51 13.13 19.72
CA MET A 274 -20.00 14.42 19.20
C MET A 274 -18.99 15.03 18.22
N ILE A 275 -19.49 15.73 17.19
CA ILE A 275 -18.64 16.36 16.17
C ILE A 275 -17.67 17.37 16.79
N ALA A 276 -18.12 18.07 17.85
CA ALA A 276 -17.29 18.99 18.62
C ALA A 276 -16.11 18.29 19.29
N ASP A 277 -16.34 17.09 19.87
CA ASP A 277 -15.31 16.29 20.53
C ASP A 277 -14.32 15.72 19.50
N ILE A 278 -14.81 15.30 18.34
CA ILE A 278 -13.95 14.88 17.23
C ILE A 278 -13.06 16.04 16.77
N ALA A 279 -13.63 17.24 16.59
CA ALA A 279 -12.87 18.42 16.20
C ALA A 279 -11.73 18.71 17.18
N SER A 280 -12.03 18.67 18.48
CA SER A 280 -11.02 18.82 19.54
C SER A 280 -9.98 17.71 19.54
N ALA A 281 -10.41 16.45 19.44
CA ALA A 281 -9.53 15.28 19.44
C ALA A 281 -8.55 15.27 18.26
N VAL A 282 -8.91 15.88 17.11
CA VAL A 282 -8.02 15.98 15.95
C VAL A 282 -7.27 17.31 15.88
N GLY A 283 -7.29 18.11 16.97
CA GLY A 283 -6.46 19.30 17.13
C GLY A 283 -7.02 20.58 16.50
N TYR A 284 -8.35 20.69 16.33
CA TYR A 284 -9.01 21.95 15.95
C TYR A 284 -9.51 22.70 17.20
N LYS A 285 -9.29 24.01 17.21
CA LYS A 285 -9.73 24.88 18.31
C LYS A 285 -11.23 25.19 18.31
N SER A 286 -11.93 24.95 17.20
CA SER A 286 -13.37 25.13 17.10
C SER A 286 -14.00 24.18 16.08
N GLN A 287 -15.22 23.76 16.37
CA GLN A 287 -16.03 22.93 15.46
C GLN A 287 -16.27 23.62 14.11
N ALA A 288 -16.43 24.95 14.09
CA ALA A 288 -16.66 25.71 12.86
C ALA A 288 -15.43 25.68 11.94
N ALA A 289 -14.20 25.82 12.49
CA ALA A 289 -12.96 25.71 11.72
C ALA A 289 -12.76 24.29 11.18
N PHE A 290 -13.05 23.29 12.00
CA PHE A 290 -13.04 21.88 11.61
C PHE A 290 -14.02 21.61 10.45
N ALA A 291 -15.28 22.01 10.58
CA ALA A 291 -16.31 21.77 9.58
C ALA A 291 -15.95 22.39 8.22
N ARG A 292 -15.41 23.61 8.21
CA ARG A 292 -14.93 24.26 6.98
C ARG A 292 -13.77 23.50 6.35
N ALA A 293 -12.78 23.09 7.15
CA ALA A 293 -11.63 22.33 6.65
C ALA A 293 -12.05 20.96 6.11
N PHE A 294 -12.94 20.27 6.81
CA PHE A 294 -13.48 18.96 6.42
C PHE A 294 -14.23 19.04 5.08
N ARG A 295 -15.16 20.04 4.96
CA ARG A 295 -15.91 20.26 3.71
C ARG A 295 -14.99 20.60 2.54
N ARG A 296 -13.98 21.43 2.77
CA ARG A 296 -13.00 21.78 1.72
C ARG A 296 -12.20 20.56 1.25
N HIS A 297 -11.90 19.63 2.14
CA HIS A 297 -11.06 18.46 1.84
C HIS A 297 -11.85 17.30 1.25
N PHE A 298 -13.05 17.01 1.77
CA PHE A 298 -13.88 15.87 1.34
C PHE A 298 -15.10 16.24 0.48
N GLY A 299 -15.39 17.53 0.28
CA GLY A 299 -16.55 17.99 -0.48
C GLY A 299 -17.88 17.94 0.29
N GLU A 300 -17.92 17.34 1.47
CA GLU A 300 -19.11 17.12 2.30
C GLU A 300 -18.90 17.60 3.74
N THR A 301 -19.99 17.82 4.48
CA THR A 301 -19.90 18.19 5.89
C THR A 301 -19.64 16.98 6.79
N PRO A 302 -19.04 17.14 8.00
CA PRO A 302 -18.84 16.02 8.93
C PRO A 302 -20.15 15.31 9.28
N THR A 303 -21.28 16.02 9.36
CA THR A 303 -22.60 15.42 9.64
C THR A 303 -23.04 14.53 8.48
N ALA A 304 -22.97 15.05 7.23
CA ALA A 304 -23.32 14.28 6.05
C ALA A 304 -22.43 13.02 5.89
N ALA A 305 -21.12 13.17 6.12
CA ALA A 305 -20.19 12.06 6.11
C ALA A 305 -20.55 10.97 7.14
N ARG A 306 -20.95 11.36 8.36
CA ARG A 306 -21.43 10.44 9.40
C ARG A 306 -22.66 9.66 8.98
N GLU A 307 -23.66 10.37 8.43
CA GLU A 307 -24.90 9.74 7.96
C GLU A 307 -24.64 8.76 6.82
N ALA A 308 -23.75 9.10 5.90
CA ALA A 308 -23.35 8.22 4.81
C ALA A 308 -22.63 6.94 5.34
N LEU A 309 -21.74 7.10 6.34
CA LEU A 309 -21.03 5.99 6.97
C LEU A 309 -21.94 5.05 7.75
N ARG A 310 -22.99 5.58 8.43
CA ARG A 310 -24.00 4.77 9.12
C ARG A 310 -24.81 3.95 8.12
N ARG A 311 -25.33 4.57 7.06
CA ARG A 311 -26.07 3.85 6.00
C ARG A 311 -25.27 2.76 5.34
N ALA A 312 -23.96 2.93 5.18
CA ALA A 312 -23.08 1.93 4.62
C ALA A 312 -22.69 0.79 5.60
N GLY A 313 -22.89 0.98 6.90
CA GLY A 313 -22.67 -0.02 7.94
C GLY A 313 -23.89 -0.90 8.23
N ASP A 314 -25.10 -0.42 7.90
CA ASP A 314 -26.38 -1.11 8.11
C ASP A 314 -26.81 -1.93 6.87
N ALA A 315 -26.05 -1.91 5.77
CA ALA A 315 -26.26 -2.66 4.54
C ALA A 315 -25.20 -3.80 4.38
#